data_5b06c151818a5e78b42335c0cd9f5d7c
#
_entry.id   5b06c151818a5e78b42335c0cd9f5d7c
#
_cell.length_a   1.000
_cell.length_b   1.000
_cell.length_c   1.000
_cell.angle_alpha   90.00
_cell.angle_beta   90.00
_cell.angle_gamma   90.00
#
_symmetry.space_group_name_H-M   'P 1'
#
loop_
_entity.id
_entity.type
_entity.pdbx_description
1 polymer ?
#
loop_
_entity_poly.entity_id
_entity_poly.type
_entity_poly.pdbx_seq_one_letter_code
_entity_poly.pdbx_strand_id
1 'polypeptide(L)'
;MVSAYYHLLVGHSEQFFPWKSIWKHKIPSKVVFFVWTVALGKWLTIDNLRKRKICILDWYYMCKCNSETIDHLFLHCLVAIELWDMVFGLFGVCWVMPMSVVELLACWQGRFSRHRNGYIWIVVPHCLVWCIWKERNSRCFEDGEHSMPDLKLLFFSTLLDWLSVWRKQPFYSILDLLDLCNFCIWSIHHYILPVYLGVSFFISINLYYLFQKKKKNNNTLL
;
A
#
# COMPACT_ATOMS: atom_id res chain seq x y z
N MET A 1 -4.47 -16.48 25.32
CA MET A 1 -4.65 -15.14 25.96
C MET A 1 -5.08 -14.05 24.97
N VAL A 2 -4.48 -13.91 23.80
CA VAL A 2 -4.85 -12.90 22.76
C VAL A 2 -6.28 -13.10 22.25
N SER A 3 -6.74 -14.34 22.06
CA SER A 3 -8.09 -14.65 21.59
C SER A 3 -9.20 -14.22 22.55
N ALA A 4 -9.00 -14.39 23.86
CA ALA A 4 -9.99 -13.99 24.87
C ALA A 4 -10.15 -12.46 24.95
N TYR A 5 -9.04 -11.75 24.82
CA TYR A 5 -9.06 -10.28 24.79
C TYR A 5 -9.76 -9.72 23.56
N TYR A 6 -9.62 -10.43 22.44
CA TYR A 6 -10.30 -10.10 21.20
C TYR A 6 -11.83 -10.20 21.34
N HIS A 7 -12.37 -11.28 21.90
CA HIS A 7 -13.81 -11.43 22.11
C HIS A 7 -14.44 -10.36 23.00
N LEU A 8 -13.67 -9.81 23.93
CA LEU A 8 -14.11 -8.70 24.77
C LEU A 8 -14.15 -7.35 24.02
N LEU A 9 -13.29 -7.15 23.00
CA LEU A 9 -13.22 -5.92 22.24
C LEU A 9 -14.21 -5.84 21.08
N VAL A 10 -14.57 -6.97 20.47
CA VAL A 10 -15.33 -7.01 19.20
C VAL A 10 -16.84 -7.15 19.43
N GLY A 11 -17.34 -7.30 20.63
CA GLY A 11 -18.79 -7.43 20.88
C GLY A 11 -19.50 -8.34 19.85
N HIS A 12 -20.55 -8.99 20.15
CA HIS A 12 -21.26 -10.05 19.39
C HIS A 12 -21.78 -9.69 17.97
N SER A 13 -21.02 -9.01 17.13
CA SER A 13 -21.29 -9.00 15.69
C SER A 13 -20.44 -10.09 15.05
N GLU A 14 -21.06 -11.08 14.43
CA GLU A 14 -20.42 -12.16 13.66
C GLU A 14 -19.71 -11.64 12.39
N GLN A 15 -19.19 -10.44 12.40
CA GLN A 15 -18.35 -9.92 11.32
C GLN A 15 -17.02 -10.66 11.33
N PHE A 16 -16.78 -11.38 10.24
CA PHE A 16 -15.55 -12.14 10.02
C PHE A 16 -14.33 -11.19 10.05
N PHE A 17 -13.66 -11.12 11.18
CA PHE A 17 -12.48 -10.27 11.32
C PHE A 17 -11.26 -10.90 10.61
N PRO A 18 -10.54 -10.15 9.76
CA PRO A 18 -9.52 -10.68 8.84
C PRO A 18 -8.16 -10.94 9.49
N TRP A 19 -8.13 -11.70 10.71
CA TRP A 19 -6.95 -11.99 11.48
C TRP A 19 -5.80 -12.54 10.60
N LYS A 20 -6.12 -13.51 9.59
CA LYS A 20 -5.14 -14.17 8.75
C LYS A 20 -4.52 -13.22 7.71
N SER A 21 -5.20 -12.12 7.37
CA SER A 21 -4.66 -11.07 6.53
C SER A 21 -3.74 -10.14 7.30
N ILE A 22 -4.06 -9.85 8.56
CA ILE A 22 -3.35 -8.89 9.38
C ILE A 22 -2.06 -9.49 9.93
N TRP A 23 -2.15 -10.69 10.56
CA TRP A 23 -1.01 -11.29 11.24
C TRP A 23 -0.11 -12.08 10.27
N LYS A 24 0.88 -11.41 9.71
CA LYS A 24 1.86 -11.98 8.79
C LYS A 24 3.28 -11.90 9.38
N HIS A 25 3.95 -13.04 9.46
CA HIS A 25 5.27 -13.17 10.11
C HIS A 25 6.37 -12.32 9.48
N LYS A 26 6.15 -11.87 8.26
CA LYS A 26 7.19 -11.22 7.45
C LYS A 26 6.98 -9.71 7.31
N ILE A 27 6.04 -9.15 8.01
CA ILE A 27 5.79 -7.72 8.10
C ILE A 27 6.34 -7.23 9.44
N PRO A 28 6.97 -6.06 9.51
CA PRO A 28 7.45 -5.53 10.78
C PRO A 28 6.35 -5.51 11.84
N SER A 29 6.63 -6.03 13.04
CA SER A 29 5.62 -6.22 14.10
C SER A 29 4.88 -4.94 14.47
N LYS A 30 5.58 -3.79 14.45
CA LYS A 30 4.97 -2.47 14.68
C LYS A 30 3.89 -2.14 13.64
N VAL A 31 4.10 -2.54 12.39
CA VAL A 31 3.15 -2.30 11.30
C VAL A 31 1.95 -3.24 11.40
N VAL A 32 2.19 -4.51 11.72
CA VAL A 32 1.12 -5.48 11.96
C VAL A 32 0.20 -5.01 13.10
N PHE A 33 0.79 -4.57 14.21
CA PHE A 33 0.03 -4.03 15.35
C PHE A 33 -0.74 -2.76 14.95
N PHE A 34 -0.13 -1.87 14.18
CA PHE A 34 -0.76 -0.68 13.64
C PHE A 34 -1.98 -1.05 12.77
N VAL A 35 -1.82 -1.92 11.76
CA VAL A 35 -2.92 -2.35 10.88
C VAL A 35 -4.02 -3.06 11.65
N TRP A 36 -3.67 -3.84 12.67
CA TRP A 36 -4.63 -4.47 13.56
C TRP A 36 -5.49 -3.44 14.31
N THR A 37 -4.88 -2.39 14.87
CA THR A 37 -5.61 -1.33 15.58
C THR A 37 -6.42 -0.45 14.64
N VAL A 38 -5.96 -0.24 13.40
CA VAL A 38 -6.73 0.40 12.32
C VAL A 38 -7.96 -0.43 12.00
N ALA A 39 -7.81 -1.74 11.79
CA ALA A 39 -8.91 -2.66 11.50
C ALA A 39 -9.94 -2.74 12.63
N LEU A 40 -9.51 -2.59 13.89
CA LEU A 40 -10.42 -2.48 15.04
C LEU A 40 -11.15 -1.12 15.15
N GLY A 41 -10.86 -0.17 14.26
CA GLY A 41 -11.44 1.17 14.34
C GLY A 41 -10.94 1.99 15.53
N LYS A 42 -9.80 1.60 16.16
CA LYS A 42 -9.29 2.19 17.41
C LYS A 42 -8.09 3.13 17.20
N TRP A 43 -7.63 3.29 15.97
CA TRP A 43 -6.48 4.13 15.69
C TRP A 43 -6.78 5.62 15.95
N LEU A 44 -5.72 6.39 16.22
CA LEU A 44 -5.81 7.80 16.65
C LEU A 44 -6.01 8.74 15.46
N THR A 45 -7.14 8.61 14.77
CA THR A 45 -7.65 9.61 13.82
C THR A 45 -8.37 10.74 14.57
N ILE A 46 -8.57 11.87 13.92
CA ILE A 46 -9.26 13.03 14.52
C ILE A 46 -10.64 12.62 15.03
N ASP A 47 -11.40 11.85 14.26
CA ASP A 47 -12.71 11.33 14.66
C ASP A 47 -12.63 10.51 15.97
N ASN A 48 -11.67 9.60 16.08
CA ASN A 48 -11.47 8.80 17.29
C ASN A 48 -10.97 9.61 18.48
N LEU A 49 -10.18 10.66 18.26
CA LEU A 49 -9.78 11.58 19.32
C LEU A 49 -10.96 12.41 19.81
N ARG A 50 -11.84 12.87 18.91
CA ARG A 50 -13.08 13.56 19.29
C ARG A 50 -14.02 12.67 20.08
N LYS A 51 -14.19 11.40 19.69
CA LYS A 51 -14.95 10.40 20.48
C LYS A 51 -14.41 10.22 21.90
N ARG A 52 -13.11 10.45 22.09
CA ARG A 52 -12.44 10.46 23.41
C ARG A 52 -12.51 11.80 24.12
N LYS A 53 -13.33 12.75 23.63
CA LYS A 53 -13.49 14.10 24.18
C LYS A 53 -12.22 14.96 24.13
N ILE A 54 -11.28 14.65 23.26
CA ILE A 54 -10.14 15.49 22.98
C ILE A 54 -10.60 16.51 21.94
N CYS A 55 -10.59 17.80 22.32
CA CYS A 55 -11.00 18.90 21.44
C CYS A 55 -9.90 19.14 20.40
N ILE A 56 -10.14 18.73 19.17
CA ILE A 56 -9.25 18.94 18.03
C ILE A 56 -10.05 19.61 16.93
N LEU A 57 -9.43 20.57 16.25
CA LEU A 57 -10.01 21.18 15.05
C LEU A 57 -10.26 20.09 14.01
N ASP A 58 -11.42 20.14 13.39
CA ASP A 58 -11.84 19.17 12.36
C ASP A 58 -11.18 19.52 11.03
N TRP A 59 -9.86 19.40 10.97
CA TRP A 59 -9.07 19.69 9.80
C TRP A 59 -8.31 18.45 9.36
N TYR A 60 -8.64 17.95 8.18
CA TYR A 60 -7.94 16.81 7.62
C TYR A 60 -6.80 17.26 6.72
N TYR A 61 -5.56 16.98 7.16
CA TYR A 61 -4.35 17.50 6.54
C TYR A 61 -4.02 16.88 5.17
N MET A 62 -4.57 15.72 4.83
CA MET A 62 -4.25 15.05 3.55
C MET A 62 -4.98 15.66 2.36
N CYS A 63 -6.31 15.74 2.40
CA CYS A 63 -7.10 16.23 1.27
C CYS A 63 -7.78 17.59 1.52
N LYS A 64 -7.79 18.07 2.75
CA LYS A 64 -8.41 19.36 3.17
C LYS A 64 -9.91 19.48 2.84
N CYS A 65 -10.58 18.34 2.56
CA CYS A 65 -11.96 18.32 2.06
C CYS A 65 -12.99 17.77 3.04
N ASN A 66 -12.62 16.82 3.88
CA ASN A 66 -13.56 16.08 4.75
C ASN A 66 -12.98 15.85 6.14
N SER A 67 -13.81 15.32 7.07
CA SER A 67 -13.34 14.87 8.38
C SER A 67 -12.44 13.65 8.27
N GLU A 68 -11.45 13.55 9.15
CA GLU A 68 -10.53 12.42 9.19
C GLU A 68 -11.16 11.22 9.92
N THR A 69 -11.70 10.28 9.14
CA THR A 69 -12.06 8.94 9.63
C THR A 69 -11.03 7.91 9.15
N ILE A 70 -11.01 6.73 9.77
CA ILE A 70 -10.10 5.64 9.36
C ILE A 70 -10.30 5.26 7.90
N ASP A 71 -11.55 5.03 7.48
CA ASP A 71 -11.86 4.58 6.13
C ASP A 71 -11.60 5.69 5.10
N HIS A 72 -11.90 6.96 5.45
CA HIS A 72 -11.55 8.07 4.58
C HIS A 72 -10.03 8.18 4.42
N LEU A 73 -9.27 8.19 5.52
CA LEU A 73 -7.81 8.33 5.50
C LEU A 73 -7.13 7.27 4.63
N PHE A 74 -7.51 6.01 4.81
CA PHE A 74 -6.79 4.89 4.19
C PHE A 74 -7.36 4.40 2.86
N LEU A 75 -8.62 4.71 2.53
CA LEU A 75 -9.29 4.21 1.33
C LEU A 75 -9.86 5.29 0.42
N HIS A 76 -10.53 6.30 0.99
CA HIS A 76 -11.41 7.20 0.23
C HIS A 76 -10.86 8.61 0.05
N CYS A 77 -9.75 8.96 0.69
CA CYS A 77 -9.03 10.20 0.40
C CYS A 77 -8.44 10.16 -1.01
N LEU A 78 -8.44 11.29 -1.73
CA LEU A 78 -7.88 11.37 -3.08
C LEU A 78 -6.45 10.86 -3.15
N VAL A 79 -5.63 11.16 -2.15
CA VAL A 79 -4.25 10.66 -2.05
C VAL A 79 -4.22 9.13 -1.91
N ALA A 80 -5.10 8.58 -1.07
CA ALA A 80 -5.19 7.14 -0.87
C ALA A 80 -5.69 6.43 -2.14
N ILE A 81 -6.73 6.97 -2.79
CA ILE A 81 -7.29 6.43 -4.03
C ILE A 81 -6.20 6.35 -5.11
N GLU A 82 -5.44 7.42 -5.33
CA GLU A 82 -4.38 7.44 -6.35
C GLU A 82 -3.28 6.40 -6.07
N LEU A 83 -2.93 6.20 -4.80
CA LEU A 83 -1.96 5.17 -4.41
C LEU A 83 -2.53 3.75 -4.60
N TRP A 84 -3.81 3.52 -4.28
CA TRP A 84 -4.47 2.24 -4.52
C TRP A 84 -4.62 1.94 -6.01
N ASP A 85 -5.00 2.93 -6.82
CA ASP A 85 -5.11 2.80 -8.28
C ASP A 85 -3.76 2.43 -8.90
N MET A 86 -2.68 3.06 -8.45
CA MET A 86 -1.33 2.66 -8.83
C MET A 86 -1.10 1.17 -8.51
N VAL A 87 -1.39 0.72 -7.30
CA VAL A 87 -1.20 -0.68 -6.89
C VAL A 87 -2.04 -1.63 -7.75
N PHE A 88 -3.33 -1.34 -7.95
CA PHE A 88 -4.19 -2.20 -8.76
C PHE A 88 -3.73 -2.25 -10.23
N GLY A 89 -3.29 -1.11 -10.77
CA GLY A 89 -2.66 -1.04 -12.09
C GLY A 89 -1.41 -1.91 -12.17
N LEU A 90 -0.58 -1.90 -11.15
CA LEU A 90 0.63 -2.72 -11.07
C LEU A 90 0.34 -4.22 -11.16
N PHE A 91 -0.73 -4.69 -10.57
CA PHE A 91 -1.13 -6.10 -10.59
C PHE A 91 -2.13 -6.43 -11.70
N GLY A 92 -2.49 -5.46 -12.56
CA GLY A 92 -3.48 -5.65 -13.62
C GLY A 92 -4.85 -6.06 -13.08
N VAL A 93 -5.24 -5.54 -11.92
CA VAL A 93 -6.47 -5.92 -11.22
C VAL A 93 -7.49 -4.81 -11.34
N CYS A 94 -8.66 -5.14 -11.91
CA CYS A 94 -9.84 -4.29 -11.76
C CYS A 94 -10.42 -4.51 -10.36
N TRP A 95 -10.54 -3.44 -9.58
CA TRP A 95 -10.97 -3.49 -8.19
C TRP A 95 -12.01 -2.42 -7.89
N VAL A 96 -13.00 -2.79 -7.12
CA VAL A 96 -13.95 -1.83 -6.53
C VAL A 96 -13.54 -1.64 -5.08
N MET A 97 -13.27 -0.39 -4.67
CA MET A 97 -12.83 -0.09 -3.32
C MET A 97 -13.94 -0.43 -2.32
N PRO A 98 -13.65 -1.26 -1.29
CA PRO A 98 -14.61 -1.56 -0.24
C PRO A 98 -14.92 -0.33 0.63
N MET A 99 -16.02 -0.40 1.39
CA MET A 99 -16.45 0.69 2.27
C MET A 99 -15.53 0.89 3.47
N SER A 100 -14.88 -0.19 3.95
CA SER A 100 -14.06 -0.16 5.16
C SER A 100 -12.73 -0.87 5.01
N VAL A 101 -11.75 -0.48 5.83
CA VAL A 101 -10.44 -1.14 5.89
C VAL A 101 -10.56 -2.61 6.27
N VAL A 102 -11.52 -2.96 7.12
CA VAL A 102 -11.79 -4.36 7.52
C VAL A 102 -12.21 -5.19 6.30
N GLU A 103 -13.12 -4.66 5.50
CA GLU A 103 -13.57 -5.33 4.26
C GLU A 103 -12.43 -5.46 3.25
N LEU A 104 -11.61 -4.42 3.07
CA LEU A 104 -10.42 -4.49 2.24
C LEU A 104 -9.52 -5.65 2.67
N LEU A 105 -9.17 -5.72 3.95
CA LEU A 105 -8.30 -6.77 4.48
C LEU A 105 -8.94 -8.15 4.40
N ALA A 106 -10.27 -8.26 4.50
CA ALA A 106 -11.00 -9.52 4.37
C ALA A 106 -10.99 -10.04 2.93
N CYS A 107 -11.28 -9.19 1.95
CA CYS A 107 -11.33 -9.60 0.54
C CYS A 107 -9.93 -9.66 -0.12
N TRP A 108 -8.88 -9.13 0.51
CA TRP A 108 -7.50 -9.21 0.01
C TRP A 108 -6.93 -10.62 0.04
N GLN A 109 -7.54 -11.52 0.79
CA GLN A 109 -7.06 -12.89 0.93
C GLN A 109 -7.26 -13.71 -0.35
N GLY A 110 -6.29 -14.53 -0.68
CA GLY A 110 -6.46 -15.65 -1.62
C GLY A 110 -6.25 -15.36 -3.09
N ARG A 111 -6.42 -14.14 -3.59
CA ARG A 111 -6.44 -13.85 -5.04
C ARG A 111 -5.15 -14.25 -5.77
N PHE A 112 -3.99 -14.03 -5.14
CA PHE A 112 -2.68 -14.35 -5.71
C PHE A 112 -1.90 -15.38 -4.88
N SER A 113 -2.54 -16.08 -3.96
CA SER A 113 -1.84 -16.99 -3.03
C SER A 113 -1.10 -18.13 -3.75
N ARG A 114 -1.53 -18.54 -4.93
CA ARG A 114 -0.91 -19.56 -5.77
C ARG A 114 0.06 -19.01 -6.80
N HIS A 115 0.16 -17.68 -6.94
CA HIS A 115 1.08 -17.06 -7.86
C HIS A 115 2.49 -17.05 -7.29
N ARG A 116 3.51 -17.21 -8.15
CA ARG A 116 4.94 -17.20 -7.77
C ARG A 116 5.31 -16.00 -6.89
N ASN A 117 4.65 -14.86 -7.11
CA ASN A 117 4.91 -13.59 -6.43
C ASN A 117 3.78 -13.16 -5.48
N GLY A 118 2.92 -14.09 -5.08
CA GLY A 118 1.80 -13.83 -4.17
C GLY A 118 2.21 -13.25 -2.82
N TYR A 119 3.47 -13.45 -2.42
CA TYR A 119 4.02 -12.86 -1.21
C TYR A 119 4.09 -11.33 -1.26
N ILE A 120 4.33 -10.74 -2.44
CA ILE A 120 4.32 -9.28 -2.64
C ILE A 120 2.90 -8.75 -2.40
N TRP A 121 1.92 -9.38 -3.03
CA TRP A 121 0.51 -9.03 -2.86
C TRP A 121 0.09 -8.99 -1.39
N ILE A 122 0.53 -9.97 -0.60
CA ILE A 122 0.18 -10.07 0.83
C ILE A 122 0.66 -8.86 1.65
N VAL A 123 1.81 -8.27 1.29
CA VAL A 123 2.45 -7.18 2.04
C VAL A 123 1.91 -5.81 1.65
N VAL A 124 1.43 -5.68 0.43
CA VAL A 124 1.00 -4.41 -0.17
C VAL A 124 0.05 -3.61 0.73
N PRO A 125 -1.07 -4.16 1.25
CA PRO A 125 -2.00 -3.34 2.05
C PRO A 125 -1.36 -2.79 3.31
N HIS A 126 -0.51 -3.57 3.96
CA HIS A 126 0.20 -3.12 5.16
C HIS A 126 1.19 -2.00 4.84
N CYS A 127 1.93 -2.16 3.75
CA CYS A 127 2.90 -1.17 3.30
C CYS A 127 2.20 0.14 2.93
N LEU A 128 1.11 0.06 2.17
CA LEU A 128 0.40 1.24 1.68
C LEU A 128 -0.27 2.01 2.81
N VAL A 129 -1.00 1.31 3.69
CA VAL A 129 -1.63 1.91 4.88
C VAL A 129 -0.57 2.54 5.80
N TRP A 130 0.61 1.92 5.93
CA TRP A 130 1.73 2.47 6.68
C TRP A 130 2.31 3.73 6.05
N CYS A 131 2.49 3.77 4.73
CA CYS A 131 3.00 4.96 4.00
C CYS A 131 2.00 6.13 4.09
N ILE A 132 0.71 5.89 3.91
CA ILE A 132 -0.34 6.91 4.07
C ILE A 132 -0.30 7.49 5.49
N TRP A 133 -0.16 6.63 6.51
CA TRP A 133 -0.06 7.08 7.89
C TRP A 133 1.19 7.93 8.15
N LYS A 134 2.33 7.54 7.60
CA LYS A 134 3.56 8.33 7.72
C LYS A 134 3.40 9.72 7.08
N GLU A 135 2.84 9.77 5.88
CA GLU A 135 2.59 11.04 5.19
C GLU A 135 1.64 11.93 5.98
N ARG A 136 0.54 11.36 6.51
CA ARG A 136 -0.40 12.09 7.36
C ARG A 136 0.31 12.70 8.57
N ASN A 137 1.20 11.95 9.21
CA ASN A 137 1.94 12.45 10.37
C ASN A 137 2.97 13.53 9.98
N SER A 138 3.66 13.37 8.86
CA SER A 138 4.58 14.40 8.35
C SER A 138 3.86 15.71 8.11
N ARG A 139 2.68 15.67 7.47
CA ARG A 139 1.85 16.88 7.27
C ARG A 139 1.30 17.50 8.56
N CYS A 140 1.00 16.66 9.56
CA CYS A 140 0.42 17.14 10.82
C CYS A 140 1.43 17.70 11.82
N PHE A 141 2.64 17.15 11.83
CA PHE A 141 3.58 17.37 12.93
C PHE A 141 4.97 17.86 12.48
N GLU A 142 5.30 17.74 11.20
CA GLU A 142 6.64 17.99 10.69
C GLU A 142 6.66 19.07 9.59
N ASP A 143 5.50 19.69 9.30
CA ASP A 143 5.29 20.64 8.19
C ASP A 143 5.79 20.10 6.83
N GLY A 144 5.88 18.75 6.71
CA GLY A 144 6.35 18.05 5.52
C GLY A 144 5.18 17.61 4.66
N GLU A 145 5.16 18.02 3.38
CA GLU A 145 4.20 17.54 2.39
C GLU A 145 4.95 16.95 1.20
N HIS A 146 4.83 15.62 1.03
CA HIS A 146 5.42 14.97 -0.14
C HIS A 146 4.51 15.11 -1.34
N SER A 147 5.13 15.32 -2.51
CA SER A 147 4.41 15.24 -3.78
C SER A 147 3.91 13.80 -4.05
N MET A 148 2.91 13.64 -4.92
CA MET A 148 2.42 12.30 -5.27
C MET A 148 3.51 11.39 -5.86
N PRO A 149 4.42 11.86 -6.75
CA PRO A 149 5.58 11.06 -7.16
C PRO A 149 6.47 10.61 -5.99
N ASP A 150 6.73 11.47 -5.02
CA ASP A 150 7.56 11.12 -3.86
C ASP A 150 6.88 10.09 -2.97
N LEU A 151 5.55 10.18 -2.79
CA LEU A 151 4.76 9.18 -2.07
C LEU A 151 4.79 7.81 -2.75
N LYS A 152 4.70 7.78 -4.08
CA LYS A 152 4.84 6.54 -4.86
C LYS A 152 6.24 5.94 -4.68
N LEU A 153 7.29 6.77 -4.72
CA LEU A 153 8.67 6.32 -4.45
C LEU A 153 8.83 5.83 -3.01
N LEU A 154 8.27 6.52 -2.03
CA LEU A 154 8.28 6.09 -0.62
C LEU A 154 7.60 4.73 -0.44
N PHE A 155 6.48 4.48 -1.12
CA PHE A 155 5.82 3.19 -1.10
C PHE A 155 6.72 2.10 -1.69
N PHE A 156 7.30 2.31 -2.87
CA PHE A 156 8.16 1.31 -3.51
C PHE A 156 9.42 1.04 -2.70
N SER A 157 10.10 2.06 -2.17
CA SER A 157 11.29 1.88 -1.35
C SER A 157 10.96 1.11 -0.06
N THR A 158 9.88 1.46 0.62
CA THR A 158 9.43 0.77 1.84
C THR A 158 9.07 -0.69 1.55
N LEU A 159 8.40 -0.96 0.42
CA LEU A 159 8.04 -2.30 0.01
C LEU A 159 9.28 -3.14 -0.32
N LEU A 160 10.24 -2.56 -1.04
CA LEU A 160 11.53 -3.21 -1.34
C LEU A 160 12.31 -3.55 -0.08
N ASP A 161 12.40 -2.61 0.86
CA ASP A 161 13.09 -2.82 2.14
C ASP A 161 12.48 -4.01 2.90
N TRP A 162 11.15 -4.10 2.96
CA TRP A 162 10.50 -5.22 3.64
C TRP A 162 10.70 -6.53 2.89
N LEU A 163 10.65 -6.51 1.58
CA LEU A 163 10.82 -7.72 0.77
C LEU A 163 12.27 -8.19 0.75
N SER A 164 13.26 -7.31 0.89
CA SER A 164 14.69 -7.66 0.93
C SER A 164 15.02 -8.57 2.11
N VAL A 165 14.36 -8.37 3.26
CA VAL A 165 14.51 -9.22 4.46
C VAL A 165 14.08 -10.68 4.18
N TRP A 166 13.26 -10.91 3.17
CA TRP A 166 12.66 -12.23 2.88
C TRP A 166 13.39 -13.06 1.84
N ARG A 167 14.14 -12.41 0.94
CA ARG A 167 14.87 -13.06 -0.12
C ARG A 167 16.31 -13.26 0.29
N LYS A 168 16.85 -14.42 -0.08
CA LYS A 168 18.30 -14.68 -0.01
C LYS A 168 19.09 -13.80 -0.98
N GLN A 169 18.42 -13.17 -1.95
CA GLN A 169 18.99 -12.21 -2.89
C GLN A 169 18.24 -10.89 -2.79
N PRO A 170 18.95 -9.77 -2.59
CA PRO A 170 18.34 -8.46 -2.53
C PRO A 170 17.70 -8.07 -3.87
N PHE A 171 16.65 -7.23 -3.82
CA PHE A 171 16.22 -6.49 -4.98
C PHE A 171 17.23 -5.39 -5.23
N TYR A 172 17.71 -5.26 -6.45
CA TYR A 172 18.66 -4.21 -6.80
C TYR A 172 17.97 -2.93 -7.26
N SER A 173 16.69 -3.03 -7.67
CA SER A 173 15.95 -1.88 -8.16
C SER A 173 14.42 -2.07 -8.06
N ILE A 174 13.70 -0.96 -8.19
CA ILE A 174 12.25 -0.96 -8.36
C ILE A 174 11.87 -1.75 -9.62
N LEU A 175 12.71 -1.72 -10.65
CA LEU A 175 12.48 -2.46 -11.89
C LEU A 175 12.38 -3.97 -11.67
N ASP A 176 13.22 -4.53 -10.78
CA ASP A 176 13.15 -5.95 -10.43
C ASP A 176 11.82 -6.31 -9.76
N LEU A 177 11.27 -5.38 -8.97
CA LEU A 177 9.95 -5.55 -8.37
C LEU A 177 8.85 -5.52 -9.43
N LEU A 178 8.96 -4.61 -10.38
CA LEU A 178 8.02 -4.45 -11.47
C LEU A 178 8.00 -5.69 -12.37
N ASP A 179 9.15 -6.22 -12.74
CA ASP A 179 9.28 -7.45 -13.52
C ASP A 179 8.62 -8.65 -12.83
N LEU A 180 8.65 -8.69 -11.50
CA LEU A 180 8.03 -9.76 -10.72
C LEU A 180 6.51 -9.66 -10.65
N CYS A 181 5.94 -8.49 -10.83
CA CYS A 181 4.49 -8.28 -10.75
C CYS A 181 3.76 -8.54 -12.07
N ASN A 182 4.41 -9.02 -13.13
CA ASN A 182 3.83 -9.27 -14.47
C ASN A 182 3.18 -8.03 -15.10
N PHE A 183 3.91 -6.92 -15.08
CA PHE A 183 3.38 -5.67 -15.60
C PHE A 183 3.00 -5.71 -17.08
N CYS A 184 1.78 -5.28 -17.38
CA CYS A 184 1.48 -4.75 -18.69
C CYS A 184 2.31 -3.48 -18.93
N ILE A 185 2.96 -3.37 -20.10
CA ILE A 185 3.74 -2.19 -20.54
C ILE A 185 2.97 -0.87 -20.35
N TRP A 186 1.64 -0.92 -20.41
CA TRP A 186 0.75 0.21 -20.18
C TRP A 186 0.80 0.78 -18.75
N SER A 187 0.92 -0.08 -17.75
CA SER A 187 1.03 0.34 -16.33
C SER A 187 2.34 1.05 -16.03
N ILE A 188 3.43 0.61 -16.68
CA ILE A 188 4.74 1.28 -16.56
C ILE A 188 4.65 2.71 -17.11
N HIS A 189 4.00 2.88 -18.26
CA HIS A 189 3.91 4.18 -18.93
C HIS A 189 3.04 5.17 -18.14
N HIS A 190 1.95 4.70 -17.51
CA HIS A 190 0.98 5.59 -16.88
C HIS A 190 1.33 5.94 -15.42
N TYR A 191 1.91 4.99 -14.67
CA TYR A 191 2.11 5.18 -13.23
C TYR A 191 3.57 5.38 -12.81
N ILE A 192 4.52 4.93 -13.61
CA ILE A 192 5.93 4.90 -13.21
C ILE A 192 6.77 5.88 -14.01
N LEU A 193 6.54 6.00 -15.31
CA LEU A 193 7.27 6.98 -16.15
C LEU A 193 7.15 8.42 -15.61
N PRO A 194 5.95 8.91 -15.19
CA PRO A 194 5.85 10.25 -14.61
C PRO A 194 6.67 10.45 -13.34
N VAL A 195 6.86 9.37 -12.56
CA VAL A 195 7.68 9.39 -11.34
C VAL A 195 9.17 9.50 -11.68
N TYR A 196 9.61 8.87 -12.76
CA TYR A 196 11.02 8.89 -13.21
C TYR A 196 11.38 10.06 -14.12
N LEU A 197 10.43 10.63 -14.87
CA LEU A 197 10.67 11.79 -15.74
C LEU A 197 11.03 13.07 -14.96
N GLY A 198 10.71 13.13 -13.66
CA GLY A 198 11.23 14.16 -12.76
C GLY A 198 12.74 14.04 -12.47
N VAL A 199 13.35 12.88 -12.77
CA VAL A 199 14.74 12.59 -12.39
C VAL A 199 15.67 12.41 -13.60
N SER A 200 15.23 12.06 -14.79
CA SER A 200 16.10 12.09 -15.98
C SER A 200 15.42 11.60 -17.27
N PHE A 201 15.39 12.44 -18.27
CA PHE A 201 15.00 12.14 -19.66
C PHE A 201 15.89 11.06 -20.32
N PHE A 202 17.07 10.81 -19.77
CA PHE A 202 18.08 9.90 -20.32
C PHE A 202 17.84 8.41 -20.00
N ILE A 203 17.08 8.09 -18.95
CA ILE A 203 16.83 6.68 -18.55
C ILE A 203 15.73 6.05 -19.41
N SER A 204 14.78 6.84 -19.90
CA SER A 204 13.63 6.35 -20.68
C SER A 204 14.02 5.74 -22.02
N ILE A 205 15.02 6.29 -22.70
CA ILE A 205 15.49 5.77 -24.01
C ILE A 205 16.22 4.45 -23.83
N ASN A 206 17.04 4.30 -22.80
CA ASN A 206 17.76 3.07 -22.50
C ASN A 206 16.82 1.91 -22.10
N LEU A 207 15.76 2.19 -21.36
CA LEU A 207 14.74 1.19 -20.98
C LEU A 207 13.98 0.64 -22.20
N TYR A 208 13.59 1.50 -23.14
CA TYR A 208 12.93 1.08 -24.36
C TYR A 208 13.84 0.17 -25.22
N TYR A 209 15.14 0.50 -25.33
CA TYR A 209 16.14 -0.31 -26.05
C TYR A 209 16.39 -1.66 -25.38
N LEU A 210 16.48 -1.71 -24.06
CA LEU A 210 16.67 -2.96 -23.32
C LEU A 210 15.47 -3.89 -23.46
N PHE A 211 14.25 -3.34 -23.45
CA PHE A 211 13.01 -4.13 -23.66
C PHE A 211 12.90 -4.71 -25.06
N GLN A 212 13.26 -3.93 -26.08
CA GLN A 212 13.29 -4.41 -27.46
C GLN A 212 14.36 -5.50 -27.68
N LYS A 213 15.50 -5.38 -27.01
CA LYS A 213 16.59 -6.37 -27.08
C LYS A 213 16.19 -7.68 -26.42
N LYS A 214 15.47 -7.64 -25.28
CA LYS A 214 14.98 -8.84 -24.58
C LYS A 214 13.89 -9.58 -25.39
N LYS A 215 13.02 -8.83 -26.08
CA LYS A 215 11.98 -9.40 -26.96
C LYS A 215 12.59 -10.09 -28.20
N LYS A 216 13.68 -9.55 -28.73
CA LYS A 216 14.41 -10.17 -29.86
C LYS A 216 15.11 -11.47 -29.47
N ASN A 217 15.68 -11.54 -28.28
CA ASN A 217 16.37 -12.75 -27.81
C ASN A 217 15.43 -13.90 -27.43
N ASN A 218 14.18 -13.60 -27.04
CA ASN A 218 13.19 -14.65 -26.76
C ASN A 218 12.51 -15.21 -28.02
N ASN A 219 12.60 -14.50 -29.16
CA ASN A 219 12.04 -14.97 -30.45
C ASN A 219 13.09 -15.72 -31.31
N THR A 220 14.33 -15.90 -30.81
CA THR A 220 15.38 -16.64 -31.50
C THR A 220 15.62 -18.03 -30.88
N LEU A 221 14.74 -18.48 -29.98
CA LEU A 221 14.78 -19.81 -29.33
C LEU A 221 13.46 -20.59 -29.57
N LEU A 222 12.85 -20.44 -30.73
CA LEU A 222 11.82 -21.33 -31.28
C LEU A 222 12.24 -21.80 -32.67
#